data_bb4a882a524581b6b8d3a20808d690d3
#
_entry.id   bb4a882a524581b6b8d3a20808d690d3
#
_cell.length_a   1.000
_cell.length_b   1.000
_cell.length_c   1.000
_cell.angle_alpha   90.00
_cell.angle_beta   90.00
_cell.angle_gamma   90.00
#
_symmetry.space_group_name_H-M   'P 1'
#
loop_
_entity.id
_entity.type
_entity.pdbx_description
1 polymer ?
#
loop_
_entity_poly.entity_id
_entity_poly.type
_entity_poly.pdbx_seq_one_letter_code
_entity_poly.pdbx_strand_id
1 'polypeptide(L)'
;LWRITWRIKAIEAEAARRGIKQRVLLRLTPGIDPHTYEAIATGKVDSKFGSAIETGQAEEITLFTLRQPHVELVGFHCHVGSQVFAEDVFERAAVIMLEFAAHMEKAHGYQTRQLDLGGGYGVRYVECDPVLDVDAKVAQVAAAAKGACARLGIALPEIHMEPGRSIVGDAGLTLYTVGTVKEIPGYKNYVSVDGGMPDNPRFALYGASYTCLLANKLDQPAEFPCSVVGRCCESGDIIQEHVLLPGSVGRGDILAVCTTGAYNYSMASNYNRLPRPPIVMLRGGNESYVAVRRESLEDLCRNDL
;
A
#
# COMPACT_ATOMS: atom_id res chain seq x y z
N LEU A 1 -22.62 -13.94 -2.44
CA LEU A 1 -23.42 -13.30 -1.35
C LEU A 1 -23.21 -14.00 0.01
N TRP A 2 -23.33 -15.31 0.12
CA TRP A 2 -23.27 -16.06 1.39
C TRP A 2 -22.06 -15.70 2.27
N ARG A 3 -20.89 -15.43 1.72
CA ARG A 3 -19.67 -15.13 2.51
C ARG A 3 -19.68 -13.72 3.10
N ILE A 4 -20.32 -12.75 2.44
CA ILE A 4 -20.34 -11.36 2.90
C ILE A 4 -21.44 -11.18 3.95
N THR A 5 -22.62 -11.77 3.73
CA THR A 5 -23.71 -11.75 4.71
C THR A 5 -23.32 -12.45 6.01
N TRP A 6 -22.46 -13.49 5.96
CA TRP A 6 -21.94 -14.13 7.16
C TRP A 6 -21.16 -13.16 8.06
N ARG A 7 -20.32 -12.29 7.47
CA ARG A 7 -19.58 -11.28 8.24
C ARG A 7 -20.50 -10.30 8.93
N ILE A 8 -21.53 -9.82 8.24
CA ILE A 8 -22.52 -8.91 8.82
C ILE A 8 -23.27 -9.60 9.95
N LYS A 9 -23.66 -10.87 9.79
CA LYS A 9 -24.29 -11.66 10.86
C LYS A 9 -23.38 -11.85 12.07
N ALA A 10 -22.08 -12.06 11.85
CA ALA A 10 -21.11 -12.17 12.93
C ALA A 10 -20.96 -10.86 13.72
N ILE A 11 -20.92 -9.71 13.00
CA ILE A 11 -20.90 -8.38 13.63
C ILE A 11 -22.20 -8.15 14.41
N GLU A 12 -23.35 -8.45 13.83
CA GLU A 12 -24.65 -8.35 14.47
C GLU A 12 -24.71 -9.15 15.77
N ALA A 13 -24.31 -10.42 15.72
CA ALA A 13 -24.32 -11.30 16.90
C ALA A 13 -23.42 -10.78 18.02
N GLU A 14 -22.22 -10.29 17.68
CA GLU A 14 -21.28 -9.77 18.67
C GLU A 14 -21.74 -8.42 19.24
N ALA A 15 -22.29 -7.55 18.39
CA ALA A 15 -22.87 -6.28 18.82
C ALA A 15 -24.08 -6.50 19.75
N ALA A 16 -24.96 -7.43 19.41
CA ALA A 16 -26.08 -7.83 20.25
C ALA A 16 -25.61 -8.37 21.62
N ARG A 17 -24.60 -9.27 21.61
CA ARG A 17 -24.02 -9.82 22.85
C ARG A 17 -23.44 -8.73 23.76
N ARG A 18 -22.89 -7.65 23.18
CA ARG A 18 -22.33 -6.50 23.91
C ARG A 18 -23.36 -5.43 24.26
N GLY A 19 -24.58 -5.53 23.76
CA GLY A 19 -25.62 -4.52 23.95
C GLY A 19 -25.28 -3.15 23.29
N ILE A 20 -24.56 -3.18 22.19
CA ILE A 20 -24.16 -1.98 21.43
C ILE A 20 -24.75 -1.99 20.02
N LYS A 21 -24.77 -0.82 19.38
CA LYS A 21 -25.03 -0.69 17.96
C LYS A 21 -23.72 -0.35 17.25
N GLN A 22 -23.22 -1.30 16.44
CA GLN A 22 -21.92 -1.17 15.76
C GLN A 22 -22.04 -0.41 14.46
N ARG A 23 -21.32 0.72 14.34
CA ARG A 23 -21.19 1.47 13.08
C ARG A 23 -20.29 0.71 12.10
N VAL A 24 -20.71 0.64 10.83
CA VAL A 24 -19.96 -0.03 9.76
C VAL A 24 -20.00 0.77 8.47
N LEU A 25 -18.94 0.60 7.66
CA LEU A 25 -18.91 0.94 6.24
C LEU A 25 -18.94 -0.35 5.43
N LEU A 26 -19.67 -0.37 4.32
CA LEU A 26 -19.62 -1.47 3.35
C LEU A 26 -18.59 -1.15 2.27
N ARG A 27 -17.63 -2.05 2.08
CA ARG A 27 -16.69 -1.92 0.97
C ARG A 27 -17.34 -2.34 -0.32
N LEU A 28 -17.38 -1.41 -1.28
CA LEU A 28 -17.92 -1.60 -2.61
C LEU A 28 -16.81 -1.55 -3.66
N THR A 29 -17.07 -2.20 -4.79
CA THR A 29 -16.13 -2.21 -5.91
C THR A 29 -16.76 -1.40 -7.06
N PRO A 30 -16.16 -0.22 -7.39
CA PRO A 30 -16.71 0.67 -8.40
C PRO A 30 -16.49 0.22 -9.85
N GLY A 31 -15.73 -0.86 -10.09
CA GLY A 31 -15.50 -1.37 -11.45
C GLY A 31 -14.45 -0.58 -12.25
N ILE A 32 -13.50 0.04 -11.57
CA ILE A 32 -12.45 0.85 -12.22
C ILE A 32 -11.15 0.04 -12.31
N ASP A 33 -10.54 0.02 -13.52
CA ASP A 33 -9.17 -0.43 -13.70
C ASP A 33 -8.21 0.75 -13.47
N PRO A 34 -7.37 0.70 -12.43
CA PRO A 34 -6.43 1.76 -12.13
C PRO A 34 -5.16 1.74 -13.00
N HIS A 35 -5.06 0.81 -13.98
CA HIS A 35 -3.89 0.61 -14.85
C HIS A 35 -2.57 0.50 -14.06
N THR A 36 -2.60 -0.15 -12.91
CA THR A 36 -1.44 -0.44 -12.07
C THR A 36 -1.11 -1.93 -12.10
N TYR A 37 -0.08 -2.34 -11.38
CA TYR A 37 0.31 -3.76 -11.30
C TYR A 37 -0.86 -4.63 -10.83
N GLU A 38 -1.15 -5.72 -11.54
CA GLU A 38 -2.37 -6.52 -11.33
C GLU A 38 -2.55 -6.98 -9.87
N ALA A 39 -1.46 -7.37 -9.21
CA ALA A 39 -1.49 -7.82 -7.80
C ALA A 39 -1.93 -6.73 -6.81
N ILE A 40 -1.90 -5.46 -7.20
CA ILE A 40 -2.29 -4.31 -6.36
C ILE A 40 -3.48 -3.52 -6.92
N ALA A 41 -4.10 -3.97 -8.03
CA ALA A 41 -5.35 -3.46 -8.55
C ALA A 41 -6.53 -4.06 -7.77
N THR A 42 -7.36 -3.23 -7.15
CA THR A 42 -8.47 -3.69 -6.29
C THR A 42 -9.83 -3.12 -6.67
N GLY A 43 -9.88 -2.25 -7.69
CA GLY A 43 -11.09 -1.58 -8.15
C GLY A 43 -11.89 -2.34 -9.22
N LYS A 44 -11.33 -3.41 -9.79
CA LYS A 44 -11.98 -4.21 -10.85
C LYS A 44 -13.18 -5.01 -10.33
N VAL A 45 -14.18 -5.25 -11.17
CA VAL A 45 -15.40 -5.98 -10.82
C VAL A 45 -15.12 -7.38 -10.28
N ASP A 46 -14.11 -8.08 -10.83
CA ASP A 46 -13.67 -9.43 -10.44
C ASP A 46 -12.69 -9.46 -9.25
N SER A 47 -12.50 -8.32 -8.57
CA SER A 47 -11.67 -8.24 -7.39
C SER A 47 -12.20 -9.13 -6.25
N LYS A 48 -11.26 -9.74 -5.49
CA LYS A 48 -11.62 -10.47 -4.25
C LYS A 48 -12.16 -9.55 -3.13
N PHE A 49 -12.08 -8.26 -3.30
CA PHE A 49 -12.47 -7.24 -2.33
C PHE A 49 -13.79 -6.58 -2.68
N GLY A 50 -14.57 -6.25 -1.65
CA GLY A 50 -15.79 -5.49 -1.79
C GLY A 50 -16.94 -6.25 -2.44
N SER A 51 -18.05 -5.54 -2.65
CA SER A 51 -19.22 -5.99 -3.41
C SER A 51 -19.37 -5.13 -4.65
N ALA A 52 -19.48 -5.75 -5.82
CA ALA A 52 -19.53 -5.02 -7.08
C ALA A 52 -20.85 -4.24 -7.22
N ILE A 53 -20.75 -2.97 -7.62
CA ILE A 53 -21.90 -2.12 -7.90
C ILE A 53 -22.60 -2.62 -9.17
N GLU A 54 -21.84 -2.87 -10.22
CA GLU A 54 -22.33 -3.27 -11.54
C GLU A 54 -23.20 -4.54 -11.52
N THR A 55 -22.86 -5.50 -10.65
CA THR A 55 -23.59 -6.79 -10.57
C THR A 55 -24.83 -6.76 -9.67
N GLY A 56 -25.13 -5.62 -9.03
CA GLY A 56 -26.21 -5.48 -8.05
C GLY A 56 -25.86 -6.03 -6.64
N GLN A 57 -24.71 -6.66 -6.45
CA GLN A 57 -24.30 -7.21 -5.14
C GLN A 57 -24.17 -6.11 -4.08
N ALA A 58 -23.75 -4.90 -4.48
CA ALA A 58 -23.64 -3.76 -3.58
C ALA A 58 -24.99 -3.38 -2.97
N GLU A 59 -26.04 -3.34 -3.79
CA GLU A 59 -27.40 -3.05 -3.32
C GLU A 59 -27.93 -4.15 -2.40
N GLU A 60 -27.79 -5.40 -2.79
CA GLU A 60 -28.26 -6.55 -2.00
C GLU A 60 -27.63 -6.59 -0.60
N ILE A 61 -26.30 -6.39 -0.48
CA ILE A 61 -25.62 -6.38 0.82
C ILE A 61 -25.98 -5.15 1.64
N THR A 62 -26.21 -4.01 1.01
CA THR A 62 -26.68 -2.79 1.68
C THR A 62 -28.03 -3.02 2.33
N LEU A 63 -29.00 -3.53 1.55
CA LEU A 63 -30.34 -3.84 2.06
C LEU A 63 -30.33 -4.92 3.15
N PHE A 64 -29.45 -5.91 3.02
CA PHE A 64 -29.27 -6.91 4.07
C PHE A 64 -28.74 -6.26 5.36
N THR A 65 -27.75 -5.38 5.26
CA THR A 65 -27.12 -4.69 6.42
C THR A 65 -28.11 -3.77 7.13
N LEU A 66 -28.92 -3.03 6.38
CA LEU A 66 -29.94 -2.12 6.94
C LEU A 66 -31.00 -2.83 7.79
N ARG A 67 -31.22 -4.14 7.59
CA ARG A 67 -32.16 -4.94 8.38
C ARG A 67 -31.60 -5.50 9.69
N GLN A 68 -30.31 -5.25 9.99
CA GLN A 68 -29.68 -5.77 11.21
C GLN A 68 -29.89 -4.78 12.37
N PRO A 69 -30.52 -5.19 13.48
CA PRO A 69 -30.90 -4.24 14.55
C PRO A 69 -29.71 -3.65 15.32
N HIS A 70 -28.60 -4.42 15.44
CA HIS A 70 -27.40 -3.97 16.19
C HIS A 70 -26.25 -3.52 15.26
N VAL A 71 -26.51 -3.39 13.96
CA VAL A 71 -25.58 -2.80 13.00
C VAL A 71 -26.12 -1.45 12.51
N GLU A 72 -25.28 -0.43 12.52
CA GLU A 72 -25.56 0.87 11.93
C GLU A 72 -24.72 1.08 10.68
N LEU A 73 -25.33 0.95 9.52
CA LEU A 73 -24.64 1.31 8.29
C LEU A 73 -24.51 2.85 8.23
N VAL A 74 -23.29 3.36 8.24
CA VAL A 74 -23.02 4.80 8.19
C VAL A 74 -22.65 5.27 6.79
N GLY A 75 -22.24 4.36 5.91
CA GLY A 75 -21.87 4.69 4.54
C GLY A 75 -21.10 3.60 3.83
N PHE A 76 -20.31 4.02 2.86
CA PHE A 76 -19.60 3.12 1.95
C PHE A 76 -18.10 3.42 1.95
N HIS A 77 -17.34 2.41 1.57
CA HIS A 77 -15.91 2.48 1.36
C HIS A 77 -15.57 1.91 -0.02
N CYS A 78 -14.57 2.47 -0.68
CA CYS A 78 -13.92 1.84 -1.82
C CYS A 78 -12.40 2.00 -1.74
N HIS A 79 -11.69 1.18 -2.49
CA HIS A 79 -10.25 1.32 -2.67
C HIS A 79 -9.89 0.76 -4.03
N VAL A 80 -9.39 1.60 -4.92
CA VAL A 80 -9.20 1.27 -6.34
C VAL A 80 -7.88 0.57 -6.65
N GLY A 81 -6.87 0.77 -5.82
CA GLY A 81 -5.56 0.16 -6.03
C GLY A 81 -4.46 0.85 -5.24
N SER A 82 -3.23 0.47 -5.51
CA SER A 82 -2.04 1.04 -4.89
C SER A 82 -1.05 1.48 -5.97
N GLN A 83 -0.25 2.52 -5.70
CA GLN A 83 0.71 3.09 -6.65
C GLN A 83 0.02 3.57 -7.94
N VAL A 84 -1.09 4.31 -7.79
CA VAL A 84 -1.91 4.80 -8.87
C VAL A 84 -1.47 6.20 -9.25
N PHE A 85 -1.18 6.41 -10.54
CA PHE A 85 -0.81 7.70 -11.14
C PHE A 85 -1.81 8.18 -12.19
N ALA A 86 -2.77 7.34 -12.59
CA ALA A 86 -3.75 7.69 -13.60
C ALA A 86 -4.58 8.90 -13.17
N GLU A 87 -4.76 9.85 -14.10
CA GLU A 87 -5.23 11.19 -13.78
C GLU A 87 -6.64 11.26 -13.18
N ASP A 88 -7.57 10.42 -13.66
CA ASP A 88 -9.01 10.54 -13.35
C ASP A 88 -9.56 9.40 -12.46
N VAL A 89 -8.74 8.45 -12.03
CA VAL A 89 -9.17 7.24 -11.33
C VAL A 89 -9.87 7.55 -10.01
N PHE A 90 -9.31 8.45 -9.22
CA PHE A 90 -9.86 8.80 -7.90
C PHE A 90 -11.12 9.62 -8.00
N GLU A 91 -11.19 10.58 -8.95
CA GLU A 91 -12.36 11.39 -9.23
C GLU A 91 -13.52 10.53 -9.74
N ARG A 92 -13.23 9.61 -10.66
CA ARG A 92 -14.23 8.66 -11.17
C ARG A 92 -14.75 7.73 -10.07
N ALA A 93 -13.86 7.25 -9.19
CA ALA A 93 -14.28 6.43 -8.05
C ALA A 93 -15.25 7.20 -7.15
N ALA A 94 -14.93 8.46 -6.81
CA ALA A 94 -15.81 9.30 -6.02
C ALA A 94 -17.18 9.49 -6.69
N VAL A 95 -17.21 9.77 -8.00
CA VAL A 95 -18.45 9.96 -8.75
C VAL A 95 -19.31 8.69 -8.76
N ILE A 96 -18.74 7.53 -9.09
CA ILE A 96 -19.47 6.25 -9.13
C ILE A 96 -20.04 5.89 -7.74
N MET A 97 -19.24 6.08 -6.70
CA MET A 97 -19.69 5.81 -5.33
C MET A 97 -20.84 6.74 -4.90
N LEU A 98 -20.81 8.01 -5.32
CA LEU A 98 -21.87 8.97 -5.04
C LEU A 98 -23.12 8.70 -5.89
N GLU A 99 -22.98 8.23 -7.12
CA GLU A 99 -24.11 7.76 -7.95
C GLU A 99 -24.81 6.57 -7.31
N PHE A 100 -24.05 5.62 -6.76
CA PHE A 100 -24.61 4.53 -5.97
C PHE A 100 -25.29 5.03 -4.68
N ALA A 101 -24.69 5.97 -3.96
CA ALA A 101 -25.28 6.58 -2.77
C ALA A 101 -26.62 7.26 -3.10
N ALA A 102 -26.68 8.02 -4.20
CA ALA A 102 -27.91 8.66 -4.67
C ALA A 102 -28.98 7.64 -5.09
N HIS A 103 -28.58 6.53 -5.72
CA HIS A 103 -29.49 5.43 -6.02
C HIS A 103 -30.10 4.86 -4.73
N MET A 104 -29.29 4.59 -3.71
CA MET A 104 -29.75 4.05 -2.43
C MET A 104 -30.68 5.02 -1.68
N GLU A 105 -30.40 6.32 -1.75
CA GLU A 105 -31.27 7.33 -1.17
C GLU A 105 -32.62 7.40 -1.88
N LYS A 106 -32.61 7.44 -3.21
CA LYS A 106 -33.83 7.56 -4.02
C LYS A 106 -34.70 6.29 -4.00
N ALA A 107 -34.09 5.11 -4.08
CA ALA A 107 -34.80 3.84 -4.19
C ALA A 107 -35.24 3.28 -2.83
N HIS A 108 -34.45 3.54 -1.78
CA HIS A 108 -34.61 2.88 -0.48
C HIS A 108 -34.62 3.84 0.72
N GLY A 109 -34.52 5.16 0.49
CA GLY A 109 -34.52 6.17 1.57
C GLY A 109 -33.28 6.13 2.46
N TYR A 110 -32.21 5.46 2.02
CA TYR A 110 -30.97 5.37 2.79
C TYR A 110 -30.02 6.52 2.45
N GLN A 111 -29.80 7.42 3.39
CA GLN A 111 -28.87 8.53 3.26
C GLN A 111 -27.47 8.12 3.70
N THR A 112 -26.50 8.19 2.78
CA THR A 112 -25.08 7.96 3.05
C THR A 112 -24.51 9.14 3.84
N ARG A 113 -23.98 8.86 5.04
CA ARG A 113 -23.38 9.88 5.90
C ARG A 113 -21.86 9.97 5.77
N GLN A 114 -21.20 8.86 5.49
CA GLN A 114 -19.76 8.76 5.33
C GLN A 114 -19.40 8.04 4.04
N LEU A 115 -18.40 8.54 3.35
CA LEU A 115 -17.84 7.93 2.16
C LEU A 115 -16.32 7.89 2.27
N ASP A 116 -15.77 6.68 2.40
CA ASP A 116 -14.33 6.45 2.42
C ASP A 116 -13.86 6.04 1.01
N LEU A 117 -13.00 6.84 0.43
CA LEU A 117 -12.46 6.65 -0.91
C LEU A 117 -11.15 5.84 -0.93
N GLY A 118 -10.70 5.38 0.25
CA GLY A 118 -9.45 4.63 0.39
C GLY A 118 -8.21 5.49 0.15
N GLY A 119 -7.15 4.81 -0.17
CA GLY A 119 -5.86 5.43 -0.52
C GLY A 119 -5.41 5.00 -1.91
N GLY A 120 -4.10 4.83 -2.06
CA GLY A 120 -3.51 4.30 -3.30
C GLY A 120 -2.72 5.32 -4.09
N TYR A 121 -2.60 6.54 -3.62
CA TYR A 121 -1.79 7.60 -4.23
C TYR A 121 -0.35 7.14 -4.42
N GLY A 122 0.15 7.24 -5.66
CA GLY A 122 1.50 6.84 -6.03
C GLY A 122 2.57 7.75 -5.45
N VAL A 123 3.76 7.17 -5.21
CA VAL A 123 4.97 7.91 -4.88
C VAL A 123 6.09 7.53 -5.84
N ARG A 124 7.01 8.43 -6.06
CA ARG A 124 8.16 8.23 -6.94
C ARG A 124 9.20 7.33 -6.27
N TYR A 125 9.50 6.17 -6.84
CA TYR A 125 10.54 5.25 -6.39
C TYR A 125 11.82 5.38 -7.18
N VAL A 126 11.70 5.66 -8.48
CA VAL A 126 12.81 5.83 -9.41
C VAL A 126 12.62 7.10 -10.25
N GLU A 127 13.67 7.57 -10.89
CA GLU A 127 13.65 8.85 -11.61
C GLU A 127 12.60 8.91 -12.73
N CYS A 128 12.34 7.79 -13.39
CA CYS A 128 11.34 7.72 -14.47
C CYS A 128 9.89 7.63 -13.99
N ASP A 129 9.64 7.41 -12.67
CA ASP A 129 8.28 7.41 -12.15
C ASP A 129 7.66 8.81 -12.22
N PRO A 130 6.34 8.91 -12.47
CA PRO A 130 5.63 10.18 -12.40
C PRO A 130 5.70 10.79 -11.00
N VAL A 131 5.61 12.11 -10.94
CA VAL A 131 5.44 12.86 -9.68
C VAL A 131 3.96 13.18 -9.53
N LEU A 132 3.36 12.73 -8.43
CA LEU A 132 1.99 13.04 -8.09
C LEU A 132 1.95 14.18 -7.06
N ASP A 133 1.34 15.30 -7.42
CA ASP A 133 0.96 16.32 -6.44
C ASP A 133 -0.30 15.84 -5.70
N VAL A 134 -0.10 15.32 -4.50
CA VAL A 134 -1.19 14.74 -3.69
C VAL A 134 -2.19 15.81 -3.26
N ASP A 135 -1.74 17.00 -2.93
CA ASP A 135 -2.61 18.11 -2.50
C ASP A 135 -3.53 18.55 -3.64
N ALA A 136 -2.96 18.75 -4.83
CA ALA A 136 -3.74 19.05 -6.02
C ALA A 136 -4.73 17.93 -6.36
N LYS A 137 -4.32 16.67 -6.24
CA LYS A 137 -5.17 15.51 -6.49
C LYS A 137 -6.33 15.42 -5.50
N VAL A 138 -6.08 15.63 -4.22
CA VAL A 138 -7.14 15.68 -3.18
C VAL A 138 -8.14 16.82 -3.47
N ALA A 139 -7.65 18.00 -3.89
CA ALA A 139 -8.52 19.11 -4.27
C ALA A 139 -9.40 18.75 -5.49
N GLN A 140 -8.87 18.06 -6.50
CA GLN A 140 -9.63 17.57 -7.65
C GLN A 140 -10.72 16.58 -7.25
N VAL A 141 -10.40 15.59 -6.41
CA VAL A 141 -11.37 14.63 -5.86
C VAL A 141 -12.48 15.34 -5.09
N ALA A 142 -12.12 16.31 -4.24
CA ALA A 142 -13.10 17.09 -3.49
C ALA A 142 -14.02 17.91 -4.39
N ALA A 143 -13.49 18.50 -5.46
CA ALA A 143 -14.29 19.23 -6.46
C ALA A 143 -15.22 18.29 -7.21
N ALA A 144 -14.74 17.13 -7.65
CA ALA A 144 -15.54 16.10 -8.32
C ALA A 144 -16.69 15.59 -7.43
N ALA A 145 -16.41 15.33 -6.14
CA ALA A 145 -17.42 14.90 -5.18
C ALA A 145 -18.51 15.96 -4.97
N LYS A 146 -18.12 17.23 -4.75
CA LYS A 146 -19.08 18.35 -4.63
C LYS A 146 -19.93 18.52 -5.88
N GLY A 147 -19.32 18.47 -7.05
CA GLY A 147 -20.01 18.57 -8.34
C GLY A 147 -21.00 17.43 -8.56
N ALA A 148 -20.61 16.20 -8.22
CA ALA A 148 -21.48 15.03 -8.30
C ALA A 148 -22.69 15.15 -7.36
N CYS A 149 -22.49 15.52 -6.10
CA CYS A 149 -23.58 15.71 -5.14
C CYS A 149 -24.58 16.77 -5.61
N ALA A 150 -24.09 17.92 -6.10
CA ALA A 150 -24.95 18.98 -6.64
C ALA A 150 -25.79 18.49 -7.84
N ARG A 151 -25.18 17.76 -8.77
CA ARG A 151 -25.86 17.17 -9.94
C ARG A 151 -26.90 16.12 -9.55
N LEU A 152 -26.58 15.28 -8.55
CA LEU A 152 -27.43 14.18 -8.11
C LEU A 152 -28.54 14.62 -7.13
N GLY A 153 -28.45 15.84 -6.57
CA GLY A 153 -29.38 16.38 -5.61
C GLY A 153 -29.30 15.72 -4.22
N ILE A 154 -28.13 15.20 -3.85
CA ILE A 154 -27.89 14.58 -2.54
C ILE A 154 -26.99 15.46 -1.65
N ALA A 155 -27.08 15.29 -0.34
CA ALA A 155 -26.14 15.91 0.59
C ALA A 155 -24.74 15.36 0.41
N LEU A 156 -23.71 16.21 0.53
CA LEU A 156 -22.33 15.77 0.52
C LEU A 156 -22.04 14.97 1.82
N PRO A 157 -21.67 13.67 1.72
CA PRO A 157 -21.28 12.91 2.89
C PRO A 157 -19.93 13.39 3.43
N GLU A 158 -19.62 13.03 4.66
CA GLU A 158 -18.28 13.19 5.23
C GLU A 158 -17.31 12.30 4.42
N ILE A 159 -16.31 12.91 3.77
CA ILE A 159 -15.33 12.20 2.94
C ILE A 159 -14.14 11.79 3.80
N HIS A 160 -13.83 10.49 3.78
CA HIS A 160 -12.65 9.90 4.39
C HIS A 160 -11.68 9.41 3.31
N MET A 161 -10.40 9.39 3.63
CA MET A 161 -9.32 8.91 2.77
C MET A 161 -8.29 8.15 3.60
N GLU A 162 -7.62 7.16 3.00
CA GLU A 162 -6.64 6.28 3.66
C GLU A 162 -5.25 6.37 2.99
N PRO A 163 -4.62 7.57 2.84
CA PRO A 163 -3.33 7.71 2.20
C PRO A 163 -2.23 7.16 3.12
N GLY A 164 -1.72 5.97 2.84
CA GLY A 164 -0.63 5.36 3.61
C GLY A 164 0.72 5.62 2.96
N ARG A 165 0.92 5.09 1.73
CA ARG A 165 2.18 5.19 1.00
C ARG A 165 2.65 6.63 0.78
N SER A 166 1.77 7.51 0.37
CA SER A 166 2.10 8.92 0.10
C SER A 166 2.48 9.73 1.35
N ILE A 167 2.19 9.23 2.56
CA ILE A 167 2.59 9.89 3.82
C ILE A 167 4.00 9.47 4.25
N VAL A 168 4.35 8.18 4.12
CA VAL A 168 5.56 7.64 4.74
C VAL A 168 6.54 6.98 3.75
N GLY A 169 6.15 6.77 2.50
CA GLY A 169 6.95 6.01 1.53
C GLY A 169 8.34 6.59 1.33
N ASP A 170 8.43 7.84 0.98
CA ASP A 170 9.67 8.57 0.71
C ASP A 170 10.38 9.09 1.98
N ALA A 171 9.69 9.07 3.12
CA ALA A 171 10.27 9.40 4.42
C ALA A 171 11.21 8.31 4.97
N GLY A 172 11.23 7.12 4.37
CA GLY A 172 12.04 6.00 4.82
C GLY A 172 13.07 5.54 3.78
N LEU A 173 14.23 5.12 4.27
CA LEU A 173 15.24 4.41 3.51
C LEU A 173 15.77 3.21 4.30
N THR A 174 16.26 2.20 3.57
CA THR A 174 16.89 1.03 4.19
C THR A 174 18.39 1.06 3.90
N LEU A 175 19.19 0.91 4.93
CA LEU A 175 20.66 0.85 4.83
C LEU A 175 21.12 -0.60 4.94
N TYR A 176 21.99 -0.98 4.02
CA TYR A 176 22.65 -2.26 3.98
C TYR A 176 24.17 -2.10 3.94
N THR A 177 24.89 -3.07 4.50
CA THR A 177 26.34 -3.16 4.34
C THR A 177 26.65 -4.03 3.13
N VAL A 178 27.46 -3.54 2.22
CA VAL A 178 27.98 -4.31 1.08
C VAL A 178 28.91 -5.41 1.57
N GLY A 179 28.62 -6.64 1.17
CA GLY A 179 29.40 -7.83 1.50
C GLY A 179 30.42 -8.16 0.40
N THR A 180 29.94 -8.63 -0.74
CA THR A 180 30.77 -9.10 -1.84
C THR A 180 30.38 -8.44 -3.15
N VAL A 181 31.38 -8.04 -3.93
CA VAL A 181 31.20 -7.66 -5.33
C VAL A 181 31.67 -8.82 -6.19
N LYS A 182 30.81 -9.31 -7.07
CA LYS A 182 31.10 -10.40 -8.01
C LYS A 182 30.93 -9.91 -9.43
N GLU A 183 31.99 -9.92 -10.17
CA GLU A 183 31.99 -9.60 -11.60
C GLU A 183 32.01 -10.89 -12.42
N ILE A 184 31.14 -10.99 -13.44
CA ILE A 184 31.12 -12.10 -14.40
C ILE A 184 31.29 -11.48 -15.78
N PRO A 185 32.52 -11.47 -16.32
CA PRO A 185 32.85 -10.82 -17.59
C PRO A 185 31.93 -11.28 -18.72
N GLY A 186 31.34 -10.31 -19.42
CA GLY A 186 30.43 -10.59 -20.55
C GLY A 186 29.00 -11.01 -20.15
N TYR A 187 28.69 -11.05 -18.85
CA TYR A 187 27.36 -11.43 -18.37
C TYR A 187 26.79 -10.37 -17.42
N LYS A 188 27.07 -10.44 -16.13
CA LYS A 188 26.40 -9.64 -15.11
C LYS A 188 27.27 -9.43 -13.87
N ASN A 189 27.16 -8.28 -13.25
CA ASN A 189 27.80 -7.99 -11.96
C ASN A 189 26.77 -8.03 -10.84
N TYR A 190 27.22 -8.49 -9.68
CA TYR A 190 26.40 -8.57 -8.46
C TYR A 190 27.07 -7.84 -7.31
N VAL A 191 26.29 -7.10 -6.57
CA VAL A 191 26.68 -6.49 -5.28
C VAL A 191 25.78 -7.11 -4.22
N SER A 192 26.35 -7.97 -3.38
CA SER A 192 25.63 -8.59 -2.27
C SER A 192 25.63 -7.72 -1.04
N VAL A 193 24.53 -7.76 -0.28
CA VAL A 193 24.37 -6.99 0.95
C VAL A 193 23.96 -7.88 2.12
N ASP A 194 24.04 -7.33 3.35
CA ASP A 194 23.73 -8.04 4.59
C ASP A 194 22.23 -8.20 4.90
N GLY A 195 21.34 -7.74 4.00
CA GLY A 195 19.89 -7.99 4.01
C GLY A 195 19.41 -8.79 2.81
N GLY A 196 18.20 -8.54 2.36
CA GLY A 196 17.63 -9.17 1.18
C GLY A 196 16.11 -9.23 1.17
N MET A 197 15.54 -10.20 0.46
CA MET A 197 14.09 -10.38 0.39
C MET A 197 13.37 -10.58 1.75
N PRO A 198 14.01 -11.03 2.84
CA PRO A 198 13.34 -11.09 4.14
C PRO A 198 12.91 -9.72 4.68
N ASP A 199 13.61 -8.65 4.33
CA ASP A 199 13.32 -7.28 4.77
C ASP A 199 12.83 -6.38 3.62
N ASN A 200 13.09 -6.75 2.36
CA ASN A 200 12.55 -6.08 1.18
C ASN A 200 12.08 -7.09 0.12
N PRO A 201 10.90 -7.72 0.29
CA PRO A 201 10.41 -8.73 -0.63
C PRO A 201 9.77 -8.14 -1.91
N ARG A 202 9.67 -6.83 -2.04
CA ARG A 202 8.80 -6.20 -3.03
C ARG A 202 9.29 -6.35 -4.46
N PHE A 203 10.61 -6.43 -4.70
CA PHE A 203 11.13 -6.76 -6.03
C PHE A 203 10.67 -8.17 -6.44
N ALA A 204 10.86 -9.17 -5.59
CA ALA A 204 10.46 -10.56 -5.86
C ALA A 204 8.95 -10.73 -6.05
N LEU A 205 8.12 -9.97 -5.31
CA LEU A 205 6.66 -10.09 -5.35
C LEU A 205 6.00 -9.28 -6.46
N TYR A 206 6.56 -8.12 -6.80
CA TYR A 206 5.89 -7.13 -7.65
C TYR A 206 6.77 -6.57 -8.76
N GLY A 207 8.04 -6.97 -8.87
CA GLY A 207 8.99 -6.32 -9.76
C GLY A 207 9.21 -4.83 -9.40
N ALA A 208 9.00 -4.47 -8.13
CA ALA A 208 9.06 -3.08 -7.69
C ALA A 208 10.48 -2.51 -7.84
N SER A 209 10.61 -1.40 -8.54
CA SER A 209 11.89 -0.72 -8.71
C SER A 209 12.20 0.20 -7.53
N TYR A 210 13.50 0.38 -7.25
CA TYR A 210 14.02 1.25 -6.19
C TYR A 210 15.23 2.02 -6.65
N THR A 211 15.39 3.25 -6.17
CA THR A 211 16.64 3.98 -6.26
C THR A 211 17.62 3.44 -5.22
N CYS A 212 18.77 2.94 -5.69
CA CYS A 212 19.87 2.45 -4.87
C CYS A 212 21.09 3.35 -5.06
N LEU A 213 21.78 3.70 -3.96
CA LEU A 213 22.98 4.53 -3.99
C LEU A 213 23.95 4.14 -2.86
N LEU A 214 25.25 4.47 -3.00
CA LEU A 214 26.21 4.31 -1.91
C LEU A 214 26.21 5.55 -1.04
N ALA A 215 25.66 5.44 0.17
CA ALA A 215 25.50 6.57 1.09
C ALA A 215 26.84 7.22 1.52
N ASN A 216 27.91 6.46 1.48
CA ASN A 216 29.27 6.93 1.80
C ASN A 216 30.10 7.36 0.57
N LYS A 217 29.51 7.37 -0.64
CA LYS A 217 30.19 7.71 -1.91
C LYS A 217 29.28 8.48 -2.87
N LEU A 218 28.45 9.37 -2.34
CA LEU A 218 27.42 10.11 -3.13
C LEU A 218 28.03 11.07 -4.17
N ASP A 219 29.27 11.47 -3.98
CA ASP A 219 30.02 12.39 -4.84
C ASP A 219 30.72 11.68 -6.02
N GLN A 220 30.71 10.35 -6.04
CA GLN A 220 31.35 9.57 -7.08
C GLN A 220 30.40 9.24 -8.23
N PRO A 221 30.90 9.20 -9.49
CA PRO A 221 30.06 8.85 -10.63
C PRO A 221 29.56 7.39 -10.56
N ALA A 222 28.29 7.20 -10.86
CA ALA A 222 27.65 5.87 -10.88
C ALA A 222 27.81 5.25 -12.28
N GLU A 223 28.86 4.46 -12.49
CA GLU A 223 29.27 3.89 -13.78
C GLU A 223 29.34 2.36 -13.78
N PHE A 224 29.23 1.71 -12.63
CA PHE A 224 29.32 0.27 -12.49
C PHE A 224 27.93 -0.38 -12.53
N PRO A 225 27.55 -1.03 -13.68
CA PRO A 225 26.26 -1.69 -13.82
C PRO A 225 26.24 -2.99 -13.02
N CYS A 226 25.25 -3.18 -12.16
CA CYS A 226 25.13 -4.36 -11.32
C CYS A 226 23.69 -4.68 -10.93
N SER A 227 23.48 -5.83 -10.30
CA SER A 227 22.29 -6.16 -9.53
C SER A 227 22.63 -6.21 -8.06
N VAL A 228 21.82 -5.56 -7.25
CA VAL A 228 21.88 -5.63 -5.78
C VAL A 228 21.11 -6.87 -5.33
N VAL A 229 21.79 -7.76 -4.62
CA VAL A 229 21.24 -9.05 -4.19
C VAL A 229 21.44 -9.25 -2.69
N GLY A 230 20.55 -10.01 -2.09
CA GLY A 230 20.66 -10.37 -0.69
C GLY A 230 21.56 -11.58 -0.43
N ARG A 231 21.50 -12.09 0.79
CA ARG A 231 22.33 -13.20 1.30
C ARG A 231 21.57 -14.51 1.49
N CYS A 232 20.29 -14.57 1.08
CA CYS A 232 19.50 -15.77 1.19
C CYS A 232 19.93 -16.84 0.17
N CYS A 233 19.78 -18.11 0.53
CA CYS A 233 19.97 -19.23 -0.39
C CYS A 233 18.76 -19.35 -1.32
N GLU A 234 18.55 -18.33 -2.15
CA GLU A 234 17.40 -18.16 -3.03
C GLU A 234 17.81 -17.32 -4.25
N SER A 235 17.61 -17.85 -5.45
CA SER A 235 17.95 -17.13 -6.70
C SER A 235 17.13 -15.87 -6.93
N GLY A 236 15.94 -15.81 -6.36
CA GLY A 236 15.04 -14.64 -6.37
C GLY A 236 15.35 -13.60 -5.28
N ASP A 237 16.41 -13.78 -4.49
CA ASP A 237 16.81 -12.79 -3.46
C ASP A 237 17.51 -11.59 -4.10
N ILE A 238 16.73 -10.83 -4.84
CA ILE A 238 17.13 -9.63 -5.56
C ILE A 238 16.41 -8.44 -4.92
N ILE A 239 17.17 -7.41 -4.54
CA ILE A 239 16.64 -6.14 -4.07
C ILE A 239 16.34 -5.22 -5.25
N GLN A 240 17.29 -5.12 -6.20
CA GLN A 240 17.12 -4.31 -7.41
C GLN A 240 18.05 -4.79 -8.52
N GLU A 241 17.52 -4.89 -9.73
CA GLU A 241 18.31 -5.10 -10.97
C GLU A 241 18.62 -3.77 -11.67
N HIS A 242 19.59 -3.82 -12.57
CA HIS A 242 19.97 -2.69 -13.43
C HIS A 242 20.33 -1.41 -12.67
N VAL A 243 21.07 -1.56 -11.57
CA VAL A 243 21.57 -0.45 -10.76
C VAL A 243 22.90 0.02 -11.31
N LEU A 244 23.12 1.34 -11.32
CA LEU A 244 24.44 1.95 -11.54
C LEU A 244 24.98 2.38 -10.17
N LEU A 245 26.13 1.87 -9.78
CA LEU A 245 26.86 2.27 -8.57
C LEU A 245 28.23 2.86 -8.93
N PRO A 246 28.90 3.58 -8.02
CA PRO A 246 30.30 3.96 -8.21
C PRO A 246 31.19 2.75 -8.50
N GLY A 247 32.12 2.90 -9.45
CA GLY A 247 33.06 1.83 -9.81
C GLY A 247 33.99 1.38 -8.67
N SER A 248 34.09 2.18 -7.61
CA SER A 248 34.84 1.89 -6.39
C SER A 248 34.03 1.11 -5.36
N VAL A 249 32.81 0.61 -5.71
CA VAL A 249 31.97 -0.18 -4.78
C VAL A 249 32.74 -1.36 -4.25
N GLY A 250 32.70 -1.57 -2.92
CA GLY A 250 33.43 -2.63 -2.27
C GLY A 250 32.85 -3.01 -0.91
N ARG A 251 33.45 -4.05 -0.34
CA ARG A 251 33.06 -4.55 0.98
C ARG A 251 33.12 -3.46 2.05
N GLY A 252 32.06 -3.35 2.84
CA GLY A 252 31.93 -2.38 3.93
C GLY A 252 31.31 -1.05 3.51
N ASP A 253 31.07 -0.82 2.22
CA ASP A 253 30.29 0.34 1.79
C ASP A 253 28.85 0.26 2.29
N ILE A 254 28.21 1.40 2.43
CA ILE A 254 26.82 1.49 2.88
C ILE A 254 25.93 1.77 1.67
N LEU A 255 25.14 0.76 1.31
CA LEU A 255 24.10 0.88 0.28
C LEU A 255 22.81 1.39 0.90
N ALA A 256 22.24 2.46 0.37
CA ALA A 256 20.93 2.96 0.70
C ALA A 256 19.93 2.57 -0.39
N VAL A 257 18.80 2.00 0.01
CA VAL A 257 17.62 1.79 -0.82
C VAL A 257 16.57 2.80 -0.40
N CYS A 258 16.24 3.73 -1.30
CA CYS A 258 15.34 4.84 -1.02
C CYS A 258 13.87 4.42 -1.05
N THR A 259 12.99 5.26 -0.48
CA THR A 259 11.50 5.11 -0.55
C THR A 259 11.02 3.78 0.04
N THR A 260 11.61 3.35 1.17
CA THR A 260 11.23 2.10 1.85
C THR A 260 10.36 2.31 3.10
N GLY A 261 9.84 3.52 3.31
CA GLY A 261 9.02 3.85 4.48
C GLY A 261 7.65 3.15 4.55
N ALA A 262 7.14 2.67 3.39
CA ALA A 262 5.86 1.97 3.32
C ALA A 262 6.05 0.53 2.82
N TYR A 263 5.38 -0.43 3.50
CA TYR A 263 5.26 -1.85 3.15
C TYR A 263 6.53 -2.70 3.26
N ASN A 264 7.73 -2.13 3.47
CA ASN A 264 8.95 -2.90 3.63
C ASN A 264 9.00 -3.61 4.99
N TYR A 265 9.07 -2.85 6.08
CA TYR A 265 9.14 -3.46 7.41
C TYR A 265 7.91 -4.30 7.77
N SER A 266 6.71 -3.86 7.40
CA SER A 266 5.47 -4.61 7.67
C SER A 266 5.37 -5.93 6.90
N MET A 267 6.13 -6.09 5.81
CA MET A 267 6.25 -7.31 5.02
C MET A 267 7.48 -8.14 5.42
N ALA A 268 8.33 -7.61 6.29
CA ALA A 268 9.54 -8.30 6.71
C ALA A 268 9.22 -9.63 7.41
N SER A 269 10.05 -10.63 7.13
CA SER A 269 9.90 -12.01 7.62
C SER A 269 11.21 -12.55 8.16
N ASN A 270 11.16 -13.75 8.72
CA ASN A 270 12.35 -14.47 9.15
C ASN A 270 12.76 -15.56 8.15
N TYR A 271 12.54 -15.32 6.84
CA TYR A 271 12.99 -16.25 5.80
C TYR A 271 14.49 -16.52 5.93
N ASN A 272 14.90 -17.76 5.72
CA ASN A 272 16.26 -18.26 6.00
C ASN A 272 16.74 -18.01 7.45
N ARG A 273 15.82 -17.88 8.42
CA ARG A 273 16.14 -17.58 9.83
C ARG A 273 16.95 -16.29 10.00
N LEU A 274 16.68 -15.27 9.17
CA LEU A 274 17.31 -13.96 9.32
C LEU A 274 16.48 -13.07 10.25
N PRO A 275 17.12 -12.34 11.18
CA PRO A 275 16.45 -11.39 12.05
C PRO A 275 15.90 -10.20 11.24
N ARG A 276 14.72 -9.71 11.60
CA ARG A 276 14.18 -8.46 11.03
C ARG A 276 15.03 -7.27 11.47
N PRO A 277 15.24 -6.26 10.57
CA PRO A 277 16.03 -5.07 10.86
C PRO A 277 15.36 -4.18 11.92
N PRO A 278 16.09 -3.25 12.56
CA PRO A 278 15.48 -2.24 13.42
C PRO A 278 14.82 -1.15 12.58
N ILE A 279 13.93 -0.37 13.23
CA ILE A 279 13.55 0.94 12.72
C ILE A 279 14.17 2.00 13.61
N VAL A 280 14.94 2.89 12.98
CA VAL A 280 15.52 4.08 13.62
C VAL A 280 14.82 5.30 13.06
N MET A 281 14.26 6.12 13.93
CA MET A 281 13.64 7.38 13.56
C MET A 281 14.63 8.52 13.67
N LEU A 282 14.62 9.41 12.69
CA LEU A 282 15.39 10.66 12.71
C LEU A 282 14.44 11.83 12.93
N ARG A 283 14.83 12.77 13.76
CA ARG A 283 14.07 13.98 14.08
C ARG A 283 14.97 15.22 14.04
N GLY A 284 14.51 16.24 13.35
CA GLY A 284 15.21 17.53 13.29
C GLY A 284 16.65 17.48 12.73
N GLY A 285 17.03 16.39 12.05
CA GLY A 285 18.32 16.22 11.40
C GLY A 285 19.48 15.77 12.31
N ASN A 286 19.35 15.83 13.64
CA ASN A 286 20.41 15.53 14.59
C ASN A 286 20.01 14.64 15.76
N GLU A 287 18.74 14.33 15.90
CA GLU A 287 18.26 13.38 16.90
C GLU A 287 17.90 12.04 16.25
N SER A 288 18.27 10.95 16.89
CA SER A 288 17.86 9.61 16.46
C SER A 288 17.43 8.75 17.65
N TYR A 289 16.40 7.91 17.43
CA TYR A 289 15.98 6.93 18.43
C TYR A 289 15.49 5.65 17.76
N VAL A 290 15.65 4.53 18.47
CA VAL A 290 15.16 3.23 18.01
C VAL A 290 13.67 3.12 18.30
N ALA A 291 12.86 3.14 17.25
CA ALA A 291 11.40 2.94 17.34
C ALA A 291 11.05 1.44 17.41
N VAL A 292 11.81 0.60 16.69
CA VAL A 292 11.69 -0.86 16.73
C VAL A 292 13.08 -1.44 16.84
N ARG A 293 13.33 -2.25 17.89
CA ARG A 293 14.63 -2.89 18.07
C ARG A 293 14.89 -3.96 17.00
N ARG A 294 16.14 -4.20 16.68
CA ARG A 294 16.54 -5.36 15.86
C ARG A 294 16.16 -6.66 16.58
N GLU A 295 15.67 -7.63 15.84
CA GLU A 295 15.51 -8.98 16.40
C GLU A 295 16.86 -9.60 16.74
N SER A 296 16.94 -10.28 17.87
CA SER A 296 18.08 -11.10 18.26
C SER A 296 17.93 -12.53 17.72
N LEU A 297 18.97 -13.35 17.84
CA LEU A 297 18.91 -14.76 17.48
C LEU A 297 17.94 -15.52 18.40
N GLU A 298 17.83 -15.12 19.68
CA GLU A 298 16.89 -15.68 20.65
C GLU A 298 15.43 -15.39 20.26
N ASP A 299 15.17 -14.19 19.66
CA ASP A 299 13.84 -13.88 19.16
C ASP A 299 13.40 -14.86 18.06
N LEU A 300 14.33 -15.34 17.23
CA LEU A 300 14.04 -16.33 16.17
C LEU A 300 13.64 -17.69 16.73
N CYS A 301 14.21 -18.06 17.87
CA CYS A 301 13.99 -19.37 18.50
C CYS A 301 12.88 -19.35 19.56
N ARG A 302 12.28 -18.20 19.84
CA ARG A 302 11.30 -18.02 20.91
C ARG A 302 10.14 -19.02 20.90
N ASN A 303 9.72 -19.50 19.73
CA ASN A 303 8.63 -20.44 19.55
C ASN A 303 9.10 -21.87 19.28
N ASP A 304 10.41 -22.13 19.27
CA ASP A 304 10.94 -23.48 19.10
C ASP A 304 10.83 -24.22 20.45
N LEU A 305 10.43 -25.50 20.42
CA LEU A 305 10.23 -26.38 21.59
C LEU A 305 11.39 -27.33 21.76
#